data_07ccdd6439e0f2982024841aab27998e
#
_entry.id   07ccdd6439e0f2982024841aab27998e
#
_cell.length_a   1.000
_cell.length_b   1.000
_cell.length_c   1.000
_cell.angle_alpha   90.00
_cell.angle_beta   90.00
_cell.angle_gamma   90.00
#
_symmetry.space_group_name_H-M   'P 1'
#
loop_
_entity.id
_entity.type
_entity.pdbx_description
1 polymer ?
#
loop_
_entity_poly.entity_id
_entity_poly.type
_entity_poly.pdbx_seq_one_letter_code
_entity_poly.pdbx_strand_id
1 'polypeptide(L)'
;PQKGKHDWVFDLDVTSMYPSVIMSLNISPETKIGKLKEWEPQDFIRKVEKVYEIRDDDKNTVATMSFQEFKDYVTEHNISISANGVLYRNDKAGLIPALLSKWFEERVEFRKLAKKFGNDGNQDRYEYFDRRQLIQKILLNSMYGVLGLSVFRFYDIDNAEATTLTGQSLIKFSRTITNHFYNNELGTDDDHVIYIDTDSIFASALPLVKHRYPNENINSKPMMTKRILDIASELQEYLNNSYDYFAHKFCNIKDHKFEIKQEVIGISGLFIAKKRYGMKIINDNGVEVNKMLVKGIDTVRSNFPPACGKLLKEVLDDVLANVPKDKIDERILNFKSSMNTMPIDSISMPTGVKNLKKYVEKKTKNQKFTTFKSGAPIHVKSAVNYNDLLLHFEVSKQYLYISSAEKIKWVYLTKNPLGIESLAYKGYEDPKEILQYIRDYIDYDKMYDKNLFRKIMMFYEAMGWTQPVNKQFTLERFF
;
A
#
# COMPACT_ATOMS: atom_id res chain seq x y z
N PRO A 1 6.13 -5.66 9.13
CA PRO A 1 4.92 -6.06 9.82
C PRO A 1 5.18 -7.25 10.73
N GLN A 2 4.54 -7.27 11.88
CA GLN A 2 4.36 -8.49 12.67
C GLN A 2 3.30 -9.32 11.95
N LYS A 3 3.75 -10.38 11.25
CA LYS A 3 2.84 -11.23 10.46
C LYS A 3 1.86 -11.96 11.35
N GLY A 4 0.65 -12.12 10.87
CA GLY A 4 -0.41 -12.84 11.56
C GLY A 4 -1.68 -12.04 11.77
N LYS A 5 -2.60 -12.64 12.49
CA LYS A 5 -3.85 -12.01 12.91
C LYS A 5 -3.66 -11.31 14.25
N HIS A 6 -4.09 -10.08 14.31
CA HIS A 6 -4.10 -9.26 15.52
C HIS A 6 -5.53 -8.77 15.79
N ASP A 7 -5.92 -8.79 17.06
CA ASP A 7 -7.25 -8.33 17.47
C ASP A 7 -7.19 -6.92 18.04
N TRP A 8 -8.30 -6.19 17.88
CA TRP A 8 -8.49 -4.84 18.40
C TRP A 8 -7.39 -3.87 17.98
N VAL A 9 -7.19 -3.81 16.67
CA VAL A 9 -6.16 -2.98 16.01
C VAL A 9 -6.72 -1.59 15.73
N PHE A 10 -5.95 -0.57 16.04
CA PHE A 10 -6.22 0.79 15.62
C PHE A 10 -4.99 1.37 14.90
N ASP A 11 -5.23 2.40 14.12
CA ASP A 11 -4.16 3.14 13.46
C ASP A 11 -4.00 4.55 14.03
N LEU A 12 -2.84 5.11 13.74
CA LEU A 12 -2.53 6.53 13.87
C LEU A 12 -1.83 6.95 12.58
N ASP A 13 -2.40 7.94 11.87
CA ASP A 13 -1.95 8.41 10.56
C ASP A 13 -1.40 9.83 10.64
N VAL A 14 -0.23 10.07 10.06
CA VAL A 14 0.38 11.42 10.01
C VAL A 14 -0.33 12.26 8.97
N THR A 15 -0.99 13.29 9.41
CA THR A 15 -1.79 14.19 8.59
C THR A 15 -0.97 14.79 7.44
N SER A 16 -1.25 14.34 6.19
CA SER A 16 -0.56 14.83 4.98
C SER A 16 0.97 14.85 5.14
N MET A 17 1.58 13.73 5.53
CA MET A 17 2.99 13.63 5.96
C MET A 17 3.97 14.36 5.03
N TYR A 18 3.97 14.07 3.71
CA TYR A 18 4.90 14.72 2.79
C TYR A 18 4.68 16.24 2.64
N PRO A 19 3.46 16.74 2.46
CA PRO A 19 3.19 18.17 2.55
C PRO A 19 3.64 18.81 3.88
N SER A 20 3.39 18.13 5.00
CA SER A 20 3.80 18.61 6.33
C SER A 20 5.32 18.71 6.46
N VAL A 21 6.07 17.73 5.95
CA VAL A 21 7.55 17.78 5.90
C VAL A 21 8.01 18.96 5.03
N ILE A 22 7.46 19.12 3.82
CA ILE A 22 7.85 20.20 2.90
C ILE A 22 7.58 21.57 3.55
N MET A 23 6.41 21.76 4.14
CA MET A 23 6.05 23.03 4.80
C MET A 23 6.91 23.29 6.05
N SER A 24 7.18 22.27 6.86
CA SER A 24 7.93 22.41 8.10
C SER A 24 9.41 22.70 7.88
N LEU A 25 10.04 22.06 6.89
CA LEU A 25 11.46 22.27 6.59
C LEU A 25 11.70 23.36 5.55
N ASN A 26 10.66 23.98 5.03
CA ASN A 26 10.73 24.98 3.97
C ASN A 26 11.39 24.46 2.68
N ILE A 27 11.08 23.22 2.27
CA ILE A 27 11.70 22.54 1.12
C ILE A 27 11.25 23.18 -0.19
N SER A 28 12.15 23.89 -0.83
CA SER A 28 11.96 24.50 -2.15
C SER A 28 13.34 24.73 -2.80
N PRO A 29 13.46 24.73 -4.14
CA PRO A 29 14.77 24.94 -4.77
C PRO A 29 15.48 26.23 -4.35
N GLU A 30 14.74 27.32 -4.21
CA GLU A 30 15.28 28.64 -3.87
C GLU A 30 15.58 28.83 -2.37
N THR A 31 15.14 27.90 -1.53
CA THR A 31 15.46 27.92 -0.08
C THR A 31 16.61 26.97 0.27
N LYS A 32 17.00 26.07 -0.66
CA LYS A 32 18.12 25.15 -0.51
C LYS A 32 19.45 25.92 -0.41
N ILE A 33 20.22 25.65 0.62
CA ILE A 33 21.56 26.24 0.84
C ILE A 33 22.65 25.31 0.32
N GLY A 34 22.49 24.00 0.54
CA GLY A 34 23.44 22.97 0.19
C GLY A 34 23.14 21.67 0.92
N LYS A 35 24.04 20.69 0.80
CA LYS A 35 23.91 19.36 1.40
C LYS A 35 25.15 19.02 2.19
N LEU A 36 24.94 18.49 3.40
CA LEU A 36 26.02 17.99 4.24
C LEU A 36 26.60 16.68 3.67
N LYS A 37 27.93 16.63 3.60
CA LYS A 37 28.66 15.40 3.28
C LYS A 37 28.59 14.43 4.48
N GLU A 38 28.35 13.15 4.19
CA GLU A 38 28.37 12.09 5.23
C GLU A 38 27.50 12.43 6.44
N TRP A 39 26.25 12.90 6.15
CA TRP A 39 25.31 13.29 7.19
C TRP A 39 24.63 12.10 7.85
N GLU A 40 24.71 12.09 9.18
CA GLU A 40 23.92 11.19 10.04
C GLU A 40 23.18 12.02 11.08
N PRO A 41 21.83 12.07 11.09
CA PRO A 41 21.06 12.88 12.04
C PRO A 41 21.40 12.60 13.50
N GLN A 42 21.79 11.37 13.83
CA GLN A 42 22.20 10.97 15.19
C GLN A 42 23.46 11.69 15.66
N ASP A 43 24.36 12.04 14.75
CA ASP A 43 25.60 12.72 15.09
C ASP A 43 25.33 14.13 15.62
N PHE A 44 24.36 14.83 15.02
CA PHE A 44 23.95 16.15 15.47
C PHE A 44 23.31 16.11 16.88
N ILE A 45 22.44 15.11 17.10
CA ILE A 45 21.77 14.91 18.39
C ILE A 45 22.78 14.55 19.50
N ARG A 46 23.73 13.68 19.19
CA ARG A 46 24.77 13.21 20.11
C ARG A 46 25.92 14.18 20.25
N LYS A 47 25.92 15.29 19.53
CA LYS A 47 26.98 16.31 19.52
C LYS A 47 28.33 15.70 19.14
N VAL A 48 28.35 14.89 18.07
CA VAL A 48 29.60 14.25 17.63
C VAL A 48 30.57 15.29 17.08
N GLU A 49 31.74 15.37 17.65
CA GLU A 49 32.81 16.26 17.19
C GLU A 49 33.41 15.70 15.90
N LYS A 50 33.01 16.28 14.78
CA LYS A 50 33.55 16.02 13.46
C LYS A 50 33.52 17.29 12.61
N VAL A 51 34.18 17.25 11.47
CA VAL A 51 34.09 18.33 10.47
C VAL A 51 32.80 18.19 9.71
N TYR A 52 32.01 19.26 9.66
CA TYR A 52 30.77 19.39 8.89
C TYR A 52 31.08 20.14 7.60
N GLU A 53 31.00 19.43 6.46
CA GLU A 53 31.30 19.96 5.14
C GLU A 53 29.97 20.18 4.39
N ILE A 54 29.69 21.44 4.02
CA ILE A 54 28.51 21.79 3.21
C ILE A 54 28.94 21.83 1.74
N ARG A 55 28.18 21.19 0.87
CA ARG A 55 28.39 21.13 -0.57
C ARG A 55 27.24 21.77 -1.34
N ASP A 56 27.56 22.43 -2.45
CA ASP A 56 26.60 22.92 -3.43
C ASP A 56 26.07 21.78 -4.33
N ASP A 57 25.21 22.12 -5.30
CA ASP A 57 24.62 21.16 -6.24
C ASP A 57 25.66 20.53 -7.18
N ASP A 58 26.78 21.23 -7.45
CA ASP A 58 27.92 20.74 -8.23
C ASP A 58 28.89 19.91 -7.39
N LYS A 59 28.55 19.63 -6.12
CA LYS A 59 29.36 18.90 -5.12
C LYS A 59 30.66 19.59 -4.72
N ASN A 60 30.80 20.88 -4.98
CA ASN A 60 31.91 21.66 -4.45
C ASN A 60 31.68 21.96 -2.97
N THR A 61 32.75 21.91 -2.18
CA THR A 61 32.71 22.32 -0.76
C THR A 61 32.61 23.84 -0.69
N VAL A 62 31.51 24.34 -0.12
CA VAL A 62 31.26 25.78 0.03
C VAL A 62 31.54 26.26 1.46
N ALA A 63 31.51 25.37 2.45
CA ALA A 63 31.86 25.67 3.83
C ALA A 63 32.33 24.42 4.55
N THR A 64 33.22 24.62 5.57
CA THR A 64 33.73 23.59 6.47
C THR A 64 33.71 24.13 7.87
N MET A 65 33.10 23.42 8.82
CA MET A 65 32.84 23.89 10.19
C MET A 65 33.09 22.77 11.22
N SER A 66 33.51 23.12 12.43
CA SER A 66 33.43 22.26 13.60
C SER A 66 31.96 22.03 14.01
N PHE A 67 31.70 21.10 14.93
CA PHE A 67 30.35 20.89 15.44
C PHE A 67 29.74 22.18 16.04
N GLN A 68 30.50 22.90 16.87
CA GLN A 68 29.97 24.10 17.52
C GLN A 68 29.67 25.22 16.50
N GLU A 69 30.59 25.49 15.58
CA GLU A 69 30.37 26.47 14.52
C GLU A 69 29.16 26.12 13.65
N PHE A 70 29.01 24.86 13.27
CA PHE A 70 27.87 24.40 12.50
C PHE A 70 26.56 24.56 13.27
N LYS A 71 26.54 24.19 14.56
CA LYS A 71 25.37 24.34 15.42
C LYS A 71 24.97 25.81 15.56
N ASP A 72 25.94 26.69 15.80
CA ASP A 72 25.69 28.14 15.93
C ASP A 72 25.19 28.70 14.61
N TYR A 73 25.80 28.33 13.48
CA TYR A 73 25.40 28.73 12.14
C TYR A 73 23.92 28.38 11.83
N VAL A 74 23.53 27.10 12.03
CA VAL A 74 22.15 26.68 11.73
C VAL A 74 21.13 27.29 12.70
N THR A 75 21.53 27.59 13.93
CA THR A 75 20.66 28.20 14.93
C THR A 75 20.46 29.71 14.69
N GLU A 76 21.53 30.45 14.47
CA GLU A 76 21.52 31.90 14.23
C GLU A 76 20.79 32.26 12.94
N HIS A 77 21.02 31.48 11.88
CA HIS A 77 20.40 31.71 10.58
C HIS A 77 19.06 31.00 10.39
N ASN A 78 18.52 30.36 11.44
CA ASN A 78 17.25 29.64 11.39
C ASN A 78 17.19 28.66 10.21
N ILE A 79 18.18 27.76 10.11
CA ILE A 79 18.33 26.80 9.02
C ILE A 79 17.71 25.47 9.45
N SER A 80 16.81 24.91 8.66
CA SER A 80 16.31 23.54 8.85
C SER A 80 17.23 22.51 8.20
N ILE A 81 17.28 21.32 8.81
CA ILE A 81 18.11 20.20 8.37
C ILE A 81 17.19 19.01 8.07
N SER A 82 17.23 18.51 6.84
CA SER A 82 16.49 17.29 6.47
C SER A 82 17.25 16.01 6.84
N ALA A 83 16.56 14.88 6.82
CA ALA A 83 17.17 13.60 7.17
C ALA A 83 18.32 13.17 6.23
N ASN A 84 18.36 13.65 4.99
CA ASN A 84 19.49 13.43 4.06
C ASN A 84 20.55 14.53 4.09
N GLY A 85 20.48 15.44 5.08
CA GLY A 85 21.46 16.48 5.29
C GLY A 85 21.34 17.70 4.40
N VAL A 86 20.23 17.88 3.69
CA VAL A 86 19.99 19.12 2.93
C VAL A 86 19.57 20.22 3.89
N LEU A 87 20.12 21.39 3.70
CA LEU A 87 19.94 22.59 4.51
C LEU A 87 19.02 23.58 3.80
N TYR A 88 18.03 24.12 4.50
CA TYR A 88 17.10 25.10 3.96
C TYR A 88 17.04 26.33 4.87
N ARG A 89 17.03 27.51 4.25
CA ARG A 89 16.80 28.78 4.95
C ARG A 89 15.32 28.95 5.31
N ASN A 90 15.03 29.55 6.47
CA ASN A 90 13.67 29.78 6.96
C ASN A 90 13.38 31.26 7.25
N ASP A 91 14.20 32.16 6.77
CA ASP A 91 13.99 33.61 6.86
C ASP A 91 12.83 34.11 5.97
N LYS A 92 12.52 33.34 4.90
CA LYS A 92 11.44 33.59 3.96
C LYS A 92 10.81 32.27 3.54
N ALA A 93 9.49 32.23 3.46
CA ALA A 93 8.77 31.07 2.95
C ALA A 93 9.11 30.81 1.48
N GLY A 94 9.49 29.58 1.16
CA GLY A 94 9.69 29.11 -0.20
C GLY A 94 8.39 29.05 -1.00
N LEU A 95 8.50 29.09 -2.32
CA LEU A 95 7.34 29.06 -3.23
C LEU A 95 6.48 27.79 -3.00
N ILE A 96 7.14 26.62 -2.94
CA ILE A 96 6.43 25.35 -2.79
C ILE A 96 5.75 25.23 -1.40
N PRO A 97 6.43 25.48 -0.27
CA PRO A 97 5.80 25.52 1.04
C PRO A 97 4.64 26.52 1.15
N ALA A 98 4.78 27.73 0.59
CA ALA A 98 3.72 28.74 0.60
C ALA A 98 2.48 28.26 -0.19
N LEU A 99 2.66 27.65 -1.34
CA LEU A 99 1.59 27.09 -2.14
C LEU A 99 0.89 25.92 -1.43
N LEU A 100 1.65 25.01 -0.80
CA LEU A 100 1.10 23.91 -0.03
C LEU A 100 0.32 24.38 1.19
N SER A 101 0.82 25.40 1.91
CA SER A 101 0.12 26.00 3.05
C SER A 101 -1.24 26.56 2.63
N LYS A 102 -1.30 27.30 1.52
CA LYS A 102 -2.54 27.80 0.95
C LYS A 102 -3.53 26.69 0.63
N TRP A 103 -3.09 25.66 -0.08
CA TRP A 103 -3.96 24.53 -0.44
C TRP A 103 -4.42 23.72 0.78
N PHE A 104 -3.58 23.62 1.80
CA PHE A 104 -3.93 22.96 3.05
C PHE A 104 -5.02 23.73 3.80
N GLU A 105 -4.90 25.04 3.92
CA GLU A 105 -5.89 25.92 4.56
C GLU A 105 -7.24 25.88 3.81
N GLU A 106 -7.21 26.02 2.49
CA GLU A 106 -8.40 25.89 1.64
C GLU A 106 -9.09 24.53 1.82
N ARG A 107 -8.30 23.44 1.91
CA ARG A 107 -8.85 22.10 2.17
C ARG A 107 -9.54 22.01 3.52
N VAL A 108 -8.94 22.56 4.57
CA VAL A 108 -9.53 22.57 5.91
C VAL A 108 -10.87 23.32 5.88
N GLU A 109 -10.93 24.47 5.21
CA GLU A 109 -12.15 25.23 5.05
C GLU A 109 -13.24 24.47 4.29
N PHE A 110 -12.90 23.88 3.13
CA PHE A 110 -13.85 23.08 2.36
C PHE A 110 -14.38 21.88 3.13
N ARG A 111 -13.55 21.21 3.95
CA ARG A 111 -14.02 20.14 4.84
C ARG A 111 -15.01 20.63 5.89
N LYS A 112 -14.77 21.81 6.49
CA LYS A 112 -15.71 22.42 7.45
C LYS A 112 -17.05 22.73 6.78
N LEU A 113 -17.02 23.33 5.58
CA LEU A 113 -18.22 23.65 4.82
C LEU A 113 -18.98 22.39 4.37
N ALA A 114 -18.28 21.36 3.87
CA ALA A 114 -18.89 20.07 3.53
C ALA A 114 -19.61 19.47 4.74
N LYS A 115 -18.94 19.39 5.91
CA LYS A 115 -19.55 18.88 7.13
C LYS A 115 -20.79 19.69 7.54
N LYS A 116 -20.72 21.03 7.49
CA LYS A 116 -21.85 21.91 7.80
C LYS A 116 -23.03 21.60 6.89
N PHE A 117 -22.85 21.65 5.57
CA PHE A 117 -23.95 21.42 4.61
C PHE A 117 -24.47 19.97 4.63
N GLY A 118 -23.64 18.99 4.95
CA GLY A 118 -24.10 17.63 5.20
C GLY A 118 -25.02 17.53 6.41
N ASN A 119 -24.68 18.19 7.52
CA ASN A 119 -25.52 18.25 8.70
C ASN A 119 -26.83 19.03 8.45
N ASP A 120 -26.80 20.06 7.61
CA ASP A 120 -27.96 20.86 7.23
C ASP A 120 -28.86 20.15 6.18
N GLY A 121 -28.49 18.94 5.74
CA GLY A 121 -29.24 18.17 4.72
C GLY A 121 -29.12 18.71 3.30
N ASN A 122 -28.22 19.66 3.05
CA ASN A 122 -28.01 20.24 1.71
C ASN A 122 -27.00 19.43 0.91
N GLN A 123 -27.50 18.39 0.23
CA GLN A 123 -26.68 17.42 -0.50
C GLN A 123 -25.85 18.05 -1.62
N ASP A 124 -26.41 19.00 -2.39
CA ASP A 124 -25.70 19.62 -3.52
C ASP A 124 -24.46 20.40 -3.04
N ARG A 125 -24.62 21.18 -1.98
CA ARG A 125 -23.50 21.93 -1.39
C ARG A 125 -22.51 21.03 -0.69
N TYR A 126 -22.97 19.97 -0.03
CA TYR A 126 -22.09 18.95 0.53
C TYR A 126 -21.18 18.37 -0.55
N GLU A 127 -21.76 17.87 -1.65
CA GLU A 127 -20.99 17.29 -2.75
C GLU A 127 -20.03 18.29 -3.41
N TYR A 128 -20.47 19.52 -3.58
CA TYR A 128 -19.63 20.59 -4.12
C TYR A 128 -18.35 20.79 -3.29
N PHE A 129 -18.48 20.98 -1.98
CA PHE A 129 -17.34 21.22 -1.10
C PHE A 129 -16.51 19.94 -0.87
N ASP A 130 -17.15 18.77 -0.83
CA ASP A 130 -16.42 17.49 -0.73
C ASP A 130 -15.54 17.24 -1.96
N ARG A 131 -16.03 17.51 -3.16
CA ARG A 131 -15.22 17.43 -4.39
C ARG A 131 -14.07 18.45 -4.36
N ARG A 132 -14.28 19.65 -3.89
CA ARG A 132 -13.22 20.66 -3.80
C ARG A 132 -12.14 20.29 -2.81
N GLN A 133 -12.49 19.80 -1.61
CA GLN A 133 -11.49 19.31 -0.66
C GLN A 133 -10.71 18.12 -1.19
N LEU A 134 -11.36 17.25 -2.00
CA LEU A 134 -10.69 16.12 -2.63
C LEU A 134 -9.66 16.58 -3.68
N ILE A 135 -9.99 17.60 -4.49
CA ILE A 135 -9.04 18.20 -5.43
C ILE A 135 -7.83 18.75 -4.69
N GLN A 136 -8.04 19.48 -3.59
CA GLN A 136 -6.91 20.00 -2.78
C GLN A 136 -6.06 18.86 -2.20
N LYS A 137 -6.69 17.77 -1.74
CA LYS A 137 -5.95 16.58 -1.30
C LYS A 137 -5.06 16.00 -2.39
N ILE A 138 -5.57 15.93 -3.63
CA ILE A 138 -4.81 15.41 -4.77
C ILE A 138 -3.63 16.34 -5.09
N LEU A 139 -3.85 17.64 -5.13
CA LEU A 139 -2.80 18.64 -5.38
C LEU A 139 -1.68 18.59 -4.34
N LEU A 140 -2.06 18.57 -3.05
CA LEU A 140 -1.11 18.43 -1.93
C LEU A 140 -0.23 17.19 -2.07
N ASN A 141 -0.85 16.03 -2.32
CA ASN A 141 -0.11 14.77 -2.41
C ASN A 141 0.70 14.62 -3.71
N SER A 142 0.34 15.35 -4.78
CA SER A 142 1.05 15.31 -6.06
C SER A 142 2.32 16.13 -6.06
N MET A 143 2.41 17.16 -5.22
CA MET A 143 3.57 18.07 -5.20
C MET A 143 4.88 17.35 -4.92
N TYR A 144 4.90 16.44 -3.94
CA TYR A 144 6.08 15.61 -3.68
C TYR A 144 6.48 14.78 -4.93
N GLY A 145 5.48 14.16 -5.59
CA GLY A 145 5.73 13.31 -6.77
C GLY A 145 6.37 14.06 -7.93
N VAL A 146 6.02 15.34 -8.14
CA VAL A 146 6.61 16.14 -9.22
C VAL A 146 8.02 16.65 -8.91
N LEU A 147 8.39 16.83 -7.63
CA LEU A 147 9.77 17.20 -7.25
C LEU A 147 10.79 16.14 -7.70
N GLY A 148 10.40 14.87 -7.72
CA GLY A 148 11.23 13.76 -8.20
C GLY A 148 11.11 13.48 -9.70
N LEU A 149 10.36 14.30 -10.48
CA LEU A 149 10.11 14.08 -11.90
C LEU A 149 11.03 14.96 -12.75
N SER A 150 11.97 14.36 -13.49
CA SER A 150 13.03 15.06 -14.24
C SER A 150 12.55 16.06 -15.29
N VAL A 151 11.29 15.97 -15.73
CA VAL A 151 10.67 16.92 -16.68
C VAL A 151 9.96 18.08 -16.00
N PHE A 152 9.90 18.08 -14.66
CA PHE A 152 9.27 19.16 -13.91
C PHE A 152 10.22 20.35 -13.75
N ARG A 153 9.70 21.58 -13.86
CA ARG A 153 10.52 22.81 -13.80
C ARG A 153 11.33 22.96 -12.52
N PHE A 154 10.77 22.48 -11.40
CA PHE A 154 11.40 22.53 -10.07
C PHE A 154 11.93 21.17 -9.62
N TYR A 155 12.30 20.32 -10.60
CA TYR A 155 12.93 19.03 -10.31
C TYR A 155 14.19 19.23 -9.49
N ASP A 156 14.25 18.57 -8.34
CA ASP A 156 15.43 18.46 -7.51
C ASP A 156 15.35 17.16 -6.73
N ILE A 157 16.25 16.23 -7.04
CA ILE A 157 16.25 14.89 -6.42
C ILE A 157 16.57 14.96 -4.93
N ASP A 158 17.42 15.89 -4.48
CA ASP A 158 17.76 16.06 -3.10
C ASP A 158 16.54 16.54 -2.27
N ASN A 159 15.72 17.45 -2.84
CA ASN A 159 14.47 17.89 -2.24
C ASN A 159 13.43 16.76 -2.15
N ALA A 160 13.35 15.91 -3.18
CA ALA A 160 12.47 14.74 -3.16
C ALA A 160 12.92 13.72 -2.10
N GLU A 161 14.24 13.45 -2.02
CA GLU A 161 14.81 12.59 -0.98
C GLU A 161 14.65 13.19 0.42
N ALA A 162 14.86 14.49 0.59
CA ALA A 162 14.68 15.20 1.86
C ALA A 162 13.26 14.98 2.40
N THR A 163 12.25 15.11 1.52
CA THR A 163 10.86 14.88 1.88
C THR A 163 10.61 13.45 2.37
N THR A 164 11.06 12.46 1.59
CA THR A 164 10.77 11.05 1.91
C THR A 164 11.57 10.52 3.08
N LEU A 165 12.85 10.85 3.18
CA LEU A 165 13.72 10.37 4.25
C LEU A 165 13.38 11.03 5.59
N THR A 166 12.98 12.32 5.58
CA THR A 166 12.48 12.96 6.80
C THR A 166 11.15 12.36 7.24
N GLY A 167 10.22 12.10 6.30
CA GLY A 167 8.98 11.38 6.61
C GLY A 167 9.23 9.97 7.16
N GLN A 168 10.20 9.23 6.62
CA GLN A 168 10.62 7.94 7.18
C GLN A 168 11.19 8.07 8.60
N SER A 169 11.98 9.11 8.86
CA SER A 169 12.53 9.35 10.21
C SER A 169 11.43 9.71 11.19
N LEU A 170 10.44 10.51 10.78
CA LEU A 170 9.27 10.87 11.59
C LEU A 170 8.46 9.64 11.98
N ILE A 171 8.11 8.77 11.01
CA ILE A 171 7.29 7.59 11.32
C ILE A 171 8.06 6.53 12.14
N LYS A 172 9.37 6.41 11.96
CA LYS A 172 10.22 5.58 12.82
C LYS A 172 10.32 6.14 14.24
N PHE A 173 10.42 7.44 14.39
CA PHE A 173 10.36 8.13 15.68
C PHE A 173 8.99 7.86 16.34
N SER A 174 7.89 7.98 15.61
CA SER A 174 6.54 7.67 16.11
C SER A 174 6.43 6.22 16.62
N ARG A 175 7.04 5.23 15.92
CA ARG A 175 7.14 3.85 16.42
C ARG A 175 7.87 3.77 17.77
N THR A 176 9.01 4.43 17.87
CA THR A 176 9.80 4.42 19.11
C THR A 176 9.00 5.01 20.28
N ILE A 177 8.32 6.12 20.06
CA ILE A 177 7.48 6.79 21.07
C ILE A 177 6.26 5.94 21.43
N THR A 178 5.64 5.28 20.45
CA THR A 178 4.51 4.34 20.69
C THR A 178 4.97 3.18 21.57
N ASN A 179 6.11 2.55 21.26
CA ASN A 179 6.65 1.47 22.08
C ASN A 179 7.01 1.95 23.49
N HIS A 180 7.58 3.15 23.61
CA HIS A 180 7.86 3.75 24.91
C HIS A 180 6.59 3.95 25.75
N PHE A 181 5.50 4.44 25.14
CA PHE A 181 4.20 4.61 25.80
C PHE A 181 3.67 3.27 26.36
N TYR A 182 3.67 2.22 25.54
CA TYR A 182 3.22 0.90 25.95
C TYR A 182 4.13 0.26 27.00
N ASN A 183 5.43 0.26 26.76
CA ASN A 183 6.41 -0.40 27.62
C ASN A 183 6.50 0.23 29.02
N ASN A 184 6.39 1.55 29.12
CA ASN A 184 6.36 2.25 30.42
C ASN A 184 5.17 1.83 31.26
N GLU A 185 4.01 1.61 30.64
CA GLU A 185 2.81 1.24 31.38
C GLU A 185 2.76 -0.26 31.70
N LEU A 186 3.16 -1.10 30.74
CA LEU A 186 3.11 -2.56 30.86
C LEU A 186 4.31 -3.14 31.63
N GLY A 187 5.38 -2.36 31.83
CA GLY A 187 6.63 -2.86 32.41
C GLY A 187 7.36 -3.85 31.51
N THR A 188 7.28 -3.68 30.17
CA THR A 188 7.88 -4.57 29.16
C THR A 188 8.92 -3.84 28.32
N ASP A 189 9.62 -4.57 27.45
CA ASP A 189 10.52 -4.01 26.41
C ASP A 189 10.20 -4.66 25.05
N ASP A 190 8.90 -4.66 24.71
CA ASP A 190 8.37 -5.31 23.52
C ASP A 190 8.11 -4.30 22.39
N ASP A 191 7.99 -4.81 21.16
CA ASP A 191 7.52 -4.04 20.01
C ASP A 191 6.01 -4.18 19.85
N HIS A 192 5.26 -3.16 20.27
CA HIS A 192 3.82 -3.11 20.23
C HIS A 192 3.25 -2.58 18.90
N VAL A 193 4.13 -2.05 18.01
CA VAL A 193 3.74 -1.59 16.68
C VAL A 193 3.68 -2.77 15.72
N ILE A 194 2.49 -3.17 15.34
CA ILE A 194 2.22 -4.30 14.44
C ILE A 194 2.76 -4.02 13.03
N TYR A 195 2.47 -2.82 12.51
CA TYR A 195 2.83 -2.45 11.14
C TYR A 195 2.95 -0.94 10.97
N ILE A 196 3.80 -0.54 10.04
CA ILE A 196 3.94 0.83 9.54
C ILE A 196 3.66 0.82 8.03
N ASP A 197 2.73 1.65 7.56
CA ASP A 197 2.44 1.82 6.14
C ASP A 197 2.61 3.27 5.70
N THR A 198 3.81 3.63 5.33
CA THR A 198 4.22 4.96 4.82
C THR A 198 4.10 6.05 5.89
N ASP A 199 2.89 6.45 6.25
CA ASP A 199 2.52 7.54 7.15
C ASP A 199 1.67 7.10 8.34
N SER A 200 1.29 5.83 8.41
CA SER A 200 0.48 5.29 9.50
C SER A 200 1.20 4.20 10.30
N ILE A 201 0.91 4.13 11.59
CA ILE A 201 1.27 3.05 12.49
C ILE A 201 0.03 2.32 12.95
N PHE A 202 0.14 0.99 13.06
CA PHE A 202 -0.91 0.10 13.55
C PHE A 202 -0.45 -0.55 14.84
N ALA A 203 -1.29 -0.50 15.87
CA ALA A 203 -1.04 -1.15 17.15
C ALA A 203 -2.29 -1.87 17.66
N SER A 204 -2.12 -2.90 18.51
CA SER A 204 -3.24 -3.52 19.22
C SER A 204 -3.49 -2.81 20.53
N ALA A 205 -4.73 -2.42 20.78
CA ALA A 205 -5.10 -1.86 22.08
C ALA A 205 -5.26 -2.94 23.18
N LEU A 206 -5.34 -4.20 22.77
CA LEU A 206 -5.66 -5.31 23.68
C LEU A 206 -4.72 -5.45 24.90
N PRO A 207 -3.37 -5.29 24.76
CA PRO A 207 -2.48 -5.34 25.91
C PRO A 207 -2.82 -4.29 26.99
N LEU A 208 -3.01 -3.04 26.58
CA LEU A 208 -3.34 -1.94 27.49
C LEU A 208 -4.75 -2.09 28.08
N VAL A 209 -5.73 -2.51 27.29
CA VAL A 209 -7.10 -2.76 27.80
C VAL A 209 -7.08 -3.86 28.86
N LYS A 210 -6.38 -4.96 28.64
CA LYS A 210 -6.25 -6.03 29.64
C LYS A 210 -5.52 -5.59 30.91
N HIS A 211 -4.52 -4.72 30.76
CA HIS A 211 -3.78 -4.18 31.89
C HIS A 211 -4.64 -3.21 32.73
N ARG A 212 -5.27 -2.25 32.07
CA ARG A 212 -6.06 -1.20 32.73
C ARG A 212 -7.41 -1.71 33.26
N TYR A 213 -8.03 -2.66 32.55
CA TYR A 213 -9.41 -3.11 32.77
C TYR A 213 -9.53 -4.63 32.78
N PRO A 214 -8.86 -5.35 33.71
CA PRO A 214 -8.75 -6.82 33.66
C PRO A 214 -10.09 -7.55 33.78
N ASN A 215 -11.12 -6.91 34.35
CA ASN A 215 -12.44 -7.51 34.54
C ASN A 215 -13.47 -7.15 33.46
N GLU A 216 -13.08 -6.36 32.45
CA GLU A 216 -14.01 -5.97 31.38
C GLU A 216 -14.12 -7.05 30.30
N ASN A 217 -15.32 -7.14 29.72
CA ASN A 217 -15.60 -8.10 28.66
C ASN A 217 -15.02 -7.66 27.32
N ILE A 218 -13.83 -8.16 26.96
CA ILE A 218 -13.14 -7.87 25.69
C ILE A 218 -13.92 -8.25 24.42
N ASN A 219 -15.03 -9.00 24.54
CA ASN A 219 -15.90 -9.34 23.41
C ASN A 219 -17.03 -8.30 23.21
N SER A 220 -17.20 -7.35 24.13
CA SER A 220 -18.17 -6.27 24.00
C SER A 220 -17.64 -5.18 23.04
N LYS A 221 -18.19 -5.14 21.81
CA LYS A 221 -17.77 -4.13 20.80
C LYS A 221 -17.93 -2.69 21.28
N PRO A 222 -19.07 -2.25 21.84
CA PRO A 222 -19.22 -0.86 22.27
C PRO A 222 -18.23 -0.49 23.36
N MET A 223 -18.02 -1.37 24.34
CA MET A 223 -17.06 -1.16 25.41
C MET A 223 -15.64 -1.08 24.88
N MET A 224 -15.21 -2.04 24.07
CA MET A 224 -13.87 -2.05 23.48
C MET A 224 -13.63 -0.83 22.60
N THR A 225 -14.60 -0.43 21.77
CA THR A 225 -14.48 0.79 20.95
C THR A 225 -14.23 2.02 21.82
N LYS A 226 -14.97 2.17 22.93
CA LYS A 226 -14.76 3.28 23.86
C LYS A 226 -13.35 3.26 24.46
N ARG A 227 -12.89 2.10 24.97
CA ARG A 227 -11.57 1.97 25.59
C ARG A 227 -10.43 2.22 24.60
N ILE A 228 -10.62 1.76 23.36
CA ILE A 228 -9.62 2.01 22.28
C ILE A 228 -9.56 3.48 21.93
N LEU A 229 -10.69 4.16 21.85
CA LEU A 229 -10.72 5.61 21.60
C LEU A 229 -10.03 6.39 22.73
N ASP A 230 -10.24 6.01 23.98
CA ASP A 230 -9.59 6.61 25.15
C ASP A 230 -8.04 6.43 25.03
N ILE A 231 -7.57 5.20 24.83
CA ILE A 231 -6.14 4.86 24.68
C ILE A 231 -5.53 5.57 23.45
N ALA A 232 -6.23 5.53 22.32
CA ALA A 232 -5.75 6.15 21.08
C ALA A 232 -5.64 7.68 21.21
N SER A 233 -6.57 8.31 21.94
CA SER A 233 -6.52 9.75 22.23
C SER A 233 -5.32 10.12 23.09
N GLU A 234 -5.05 9.35 24.16
CA GLU A 234 -3.87 9.56 25.01
C GLU A 234 -2.55 9.37 24.23
N LEU A 235 -2.46 8.29 23.45
CA LEU A 235 -1.29 8.02 22.62
C LEU A 235 -1.11 9.08 21.52
N GLN A 236 -2.19 9.54 20.91
CA GLN A 236 -2.17 10.62 19.92
C GLN A 236 -1.63 11.93 20.53
N GLU A 237 -2.09 12.31 21.72
CA GLU A 237 -1.59 13.49 22.43
C GLU A 237 -0.12 13.32 22.79
N TYR A 238 0.26 12.16 23.31
CA TYR A 238 1.66 11.85 23.67
C TYR A 238 2.61 11.94 22.46
N LEU A 239 2.18 11.42 21.30
CA LEU A 239 2.94 11.50 20.05
C LEU A 239 3.04 12.93 19.52
N ASN A 240 1.93 13.68 19.48
CA ASN A 240 1.93 15.05 19.01
C ASN A 240 2.82 15.96 19.86
N ASN A 241 2.81 15.81 21.18
CA ASN A 241 3.72 16.51 22.10
C ASN A 241 5.20 16.10 21.87
N SER A 242 5.45 14.87 21.47
CA SER A 242 6.80 14.39 21.16
C SER A 242 7.35 14.93 19.84
N TYR A 243 6.50 15.37 18.92
CA TYR A 243 6.93 15.94 17.63
C TYR A 243 7.67 17.26 17.75
N ASP A 244 7.45 18.05 18.81
CA ASP A 244 8.30 19.22 19.13
C ASP A 244 9.76 18.80 19.33
N TYR A 245 10.00 17.69 20.04
CA TYR A 245 11.35 17.16 20.20
C TYR A 245 11.97 16.73 18.87
N PHE A 246 11.20 16.02 18.02
CA PHE A 246 11.66 15.63 16.69
C PHE A 246 12.02 16.87 15.85
N ALA A 247 11.12 17.85 15.80
CA ALA A 247 11.32 19.09 15.06
C ALA A 247 12.57 19.84 15.50
N HIS A 248 12.74 20.03 16.81
CA HIS A 248 13.87 20.78 17.35
C HIS A 248 15.19 20.04 17.26
N LYS A 249 15.22 18.74 17.58
CA LYS A 249 16.47 17.99 17.71
C LYS A 249 16.92 17.33 16.42
N PHE A 250 16.00 16.88 15.58
CA PHE A 250 16.33 16.25 14.29
C PHE A 250 16.38 17.24 13.14
N CYS A 251 15.48 18.22 13.13
CA CYS A 251 15.31 19.11 11.99
C CYS A 251 15.77 20.55 12.23
N ASN A 252 16.12 20.93 13.46
CA ASN A 252 16.47 22.30 13.86
C ASN A 252 15.41 23.33 13.48
N ILE A 253 14.11 23.02 13.65
CA ILE A 253 12.97 23.90 13.36
C ILE A 253 12.16 24.16 14.63
N LYS A 254 11.65 25.38 14.78
CA LYS A 254 10.83 25.79 15.93
C LYS A 254 9.35 25.52 15.70
N ASP A 255 8.86 25.85 14.52
CA ASP A 255 7.45 25.69 14.14
C ASP A 255 7.31 24.58 13.11
N HIS A 256 6.43 23.63 13.36
CA HIS A 256 6.22 22.50 12.47
C HIS A 256 4.72 22.23 12.20
N LYS A 257 4.46 21.39 11.18
CA LYS A 257 3.12 20.94 10.78
C LYS A 257 2.91 19.44 10.98
N PHE A 258 3.78 18.81 11.79
CA PHE A 258 3.66 17.37 12.09
C PHE A 258 2.50 17.17 13.05
N GLU A 259 1.56 16.35 12.64
CA GLU A 259 0.39 15.99 13.43
C GLU A 259 0.00 14.55 13.09
N ILE A 260 -0.28 13.72 14.09
CA ILE A 260 -0.77 12.35 13.91
C ILE A 260 -2.18 12.25 14.49
N LYS A 261 -3.06 11.49 13.84
CA LYS A 261 -4.45 11.31 14.24
C LYS A 261 -4.87 9.85 14.14
N GLN A 262 -5.73 9.42 15.08
CA GLN A 262 -6.41 8.16 14.97
C GLN A 262 -7.51 8.26 13.89
N GLU A 263 -7.57 7.29 12.98
CA GLU A 263 -8.56 7.24 11.92
C GLU A 263 -9.48 6.02 12.04
N VAL A 264 -8.93 4.79 12.12
CA VAL A 264 -9.75 3.58 12.09
C VAL A 264 -9.52 2.65 13.29
N ILE A 265 -10.59 1.96 13.68
CA ILE A 265 -10.54 0.86 14.65
C ILE A 265 -11.08 -0.39 13.98
N GLY A 266 -10.29 -1.47 14.02
CA GLY A 266 -10.66 -2.80 13.56
C GLY A 266 -10.81 -3.80 14.70
N ILE A 267 -11.83 -4.63 14.64
CA ILE A 267 -11.97 -5.78 15.56
C ILE A 267 -10.78 -6.72 15.39
N SER A 268 -10.37 -6.93 14.14
CA SER A 268 -9.26 -7.82 13.80
C SER A 268 -8.59 -7.35 12.51
N GLY A 269 -7.30 -7.62 12.40
CA GLY A 269 -6.51 -7.36 11.21
C GLY A 269 -5.56 -8.52 10.91
N LEU A 270 -5.48 -8.95 9.66
CA LEU A 270 -4.51 -9.93 9.16
C LEU A 270 -3.40 -9.19 8.39
N PHE A 271 -2.19 -9.21 8.91
CA PHE A 271 -1.01 -8.59 8.31
C PHE A 271 -0.13 -9.67 7.68
N ILE A 272 -0.09 -9.70 6.35
CA ILE A 272 0.56 -10.77 5.58
C ILE A 272 2.00 -10.38 5.22
N ALA A 273 2.16 -9.19 4.65
CA ALA A 273 3.43 -8.66 4.19
C ALA A 273 3.35 -7.14 4.05
N LYS A 274 4.48 -6.50 3.73
CA LYS A 274 4.52 -5.07 3.41
C LYS A 274 3.48 -4.74 2.33
N LYS A 275 2.60 -3.77 2.63
CA LYS A 275 1.47 -3.32 1.78
C LYS A 275 0.45 -4.41 1.43
N ARG A 276 0.34 -5.46 2.25
CA ARG A 276 -0.64 -6.55 2.08
C ARG A 276 -1.26 -6.90 3.41
N TYR A 277 -2.43 -6.36 3.68
CA TYR A 277 -3.19 -6.60 4.91
C TYR A 277 -4.69 -6.41 4.67
N GLY A 278 -5.48 -6.98 5.58
CA GLY A 278 -6.93 -6.79 5.63
C GLY A 278 -7.39 -6.59 7.06
N MET A 279 -8.36 -5.70 7.28
CA MET A 279 -8.92 -5.40 8.60
C MET A 279 -10.43 -5.32 8.54
N LYS A 280 -11.10 -5.79 9.59
CA LYS A 280 -12.54 -5.62 9.79
C LYS A 280 -12.79 -4.37 10.62
N ILE A 281 -13.10 -3.27 9.95
CA ILE A 281 -13.26 -1.95 10.54
C ILE A 281 -14.65 -1.79 11.15
N ILE A 282 -14.71 -1.28 12.39
CA ILE A 282 -15.94 -0.97 13.13
C ILE A 282 -16.10 0.50 13.45
N ASN A 283 -15.04 1.28 13.42
CA ASN A 283 -15.07 2.73 13.59
C ASN A 283 -14.15 3.37 12.57
N ASP A 284 -14.61 4.46 11.96
CA ASP A 284 -13.88 5.25 10.98
C ASP A 284 -14.09 6.73 11.28
N ASN A 285 -13.04 7.39 11.75
CA ASN A 285 -13.07 8.80 12.17
C ASN A 285 -14.20 9.12 13.16
N GLY A 286 -14.41 8.26 14.15
CA GLY A 286 -15.46 8.41 15.17
C GLY A 286 -16.85 7.95 14.74
N VAL A 287 -17.02 7.48 13.50
CA VAL A 287 -18.31 6.98 12.98
C VAL A 287 -18.31 5.46 13.05
N GLU A 288 -19.37 4.86 13.60
CA GLU A 288 -19.57 3.42 13.59
C GLU A 288 -19.80 2.91 12.16
N VAL A 289 -19.03 1.91 11.76
CA VAL A 289 -19.10 1.29 10.44
C VAL A 289 -18.99 -0.23 10.55
N ASN A 290 -19.30 -0.93 9.48
CA ASN A 290 -19.02 -2.36 9.33
C ASN A 290 -18.49 -2.59 7.93
N LYS A 291 -17.18 -2.41 7.75
CA LYS A 291 -16.56 -2.54 6.43
C LYS A 291 -15.25 -3.31 6.50
N MET A 292 -14.88 -3.91 5.38
CA MET A 292 -13.59 -4.54 5.18
C MET A 292 -12.62 -3.54 4.53
N LEU A 293 -11.51 -3.24 5.21
CA LEU A 293 -10.37 -2.53 4.63
C LEU A 293 -9.40 -3.57 4.08
N VAL A 294 -9.12 -3.53 2.78
CA VAL A 294 -8.18 -4.45 2.13
C VAL A 294 -7.15 -3.66 1.35
N LYS A 295 -5.88 -3.90 1.62
CA LYS A 295 -4.74 -3.28 0.92
C LYS A 295 -3.85 -4.35 0.30
N GLY A 296 -3.55 -4.19 -0.98
CA GLY A 296 -2.56 -5.00 -1.70
C GLY A 296 -2.89 -6.48 -1.88
N ILE A 297 -4.02 -6.97 -1.40
CA ILE A 297 -4.51 -8.33 -1.61
C ILE A 297 -5.29 -8.39 -2.93
N ASP A 298 -5.19 -9.51 -3.63
CA ASP A 298 -5.75 -9.64 -4.98
C ASP A 298 -7.29 -9.68 -5.02
N THR A 299 -7.98 -9.69 -3.88
CA THR A 299 -9.45 -9.63 -3.76
C THR A 299 -10.08 -8.40 -4.42
N VAL A 300 -9.34 -7.29 -4.53
CA VAL A 300 -9.83 -5.99 -5.04
C VAL A 300 -9.24 -5.63 -6.40
N ARG A 301 -8.45 -6.51 -7.01
CA ARG A 301 -7.75 -6.22 -8.27
C ARG A 301 -8.61 -6.60 -9.48
N SER A 302 -8.77 -5.68 -10.41
CA SER A 302 -9.47 -5.91 -11.68
C SER A 302 -8.76 -6.87 -12.64
N ASN A 303 -7.50 -7.19 -12.39
CA ASN A 303 -6.69 -8.13 -13.16
C ASN A 303 -6.59 -9.52 -12.51
N PHE A 304 -7.61 -9.90 -11.74
CA PHE A 304 -7.68 -11.19 -11.05
C PHE A 304 -9.03 -11.89 -11.38
N PRO A 305 -9.09 -13.24 -11.49
CA PRO A 305 -10.33 -13.93 -11.82
C PRO A 305 -11.43 -13.64 -10.80
N PRO A 306 -12.65 -13.26 -11.23
CA PRO A 306 -13.73 -12.86 -10.31
C PRO A 306 -14.07 -13.91 -9.26
N ALA A 307 -14.20 -15.18 -9.65
CA ALA A 307 -14.52 -16.27 -8.71
C ALA A 307 -13.40 -16.49 -7.68
N CYS A 308 -12.13 -16.42 -8.12
CA CYS A 308 -10.98 -16.52 -7.24
C CYS A 308 -10.89 -15.32 -6.26
N GLY A 309 -11.18 -14.11 -6.74
CA GLY A 309 -11.24 -12.90 -5.89
C GLY A 309 -12.32 -12.99 -4.83
N LYS A 310 -13.49 -13.52 -5.19
CA LYS A 310 -14.58 -13.76 -4.24
C LYS A 310 -14.17 -14.75 -3.16
N LEU A 311 -13.59 -15.90 -3.52
CA LEU A 311 -13.11 -16.88 -2.55
C LEU A 311 -12.05 -16.30 -1.62
N LEU A 312 -11.05 -15.57 -2.16
CA LEU A 312 -10.02 -14.94 -1.31
C LEU A 312 -10.62 -13.96 -0.31
N LYS A 313 -11.66 -13.22 -0.71
CA LYS A 313 -12.38 -12.31 0.19
C LYS A 313 -13.11 -13.09 1.29
N GLU A 314 -13.81 -14.17 0.94
CA GLU A 314 -14.51 -15.05 1.89
C GLU A 314 -13.51 -15.68 2.87
N VAL A 315 -12.38 -16.20 2.40
CA VAL A 315 -11.31 -16.75 3.25
C VAL A 315 -10.74 -15.68 4.20
N LEU A 316 -10.54 -14.45 3.71
CA LEU A 316 -10.08 -13.35 4.56
C LEU A 316 -11.12 -13.01 5.64
N ASP A 317 -12.40 -12.93 5.27
CA ASP A 317 -13.50 -12.71 6.22
C ASP A 317 -13.57 -13.82 7.29
N ASP A 318 -13.46 -15.08 6.88
CA ASP A 318 -13.46 -16.25 7.77
C ASP A 318 -12.28 -16.20 8.75
N VAL A 319 -11.07 -15.90 8.28
CA VAL A 319 -9.87 -15.74 9.14
C VAL A 319 -10.07 -14.62 10.16
N LEU A 320 -10.56 -13.46 9.72
CA LEU A 320 -10.81 -12.31 10.61
C LEU A 320 -11.95 -12.55 11.60
N ALA A 321 -12.91 -13.44 11.25
CA ALA A 321 -14.02 -13.84 12.12
C ALA A 321 -13.68 -15.03 13.05
N ASN A 322 -12.42 -15.51 13.06
CA ASN A 322 -12.00 -16.71 13.82
C ASN A 322 -12.76 -18.00 13.45
N VAL A 323 -13.15 -18.14 12.16
CA VAL A 323 -13.71 -19.41 11.70
C VAL A 323 -12.64 -20.51 11.81
N PRO A 324 -13.00 -21.71 12.34
CA PRO A 324 -12.04 -22.80 12.46
C PRO A 324 -11.38 -23.16 11.12
N LYS A 325 -10.08 -23.48 11.18
CA LYS A 325 -9.26 -23.79 9.99
C LYS A 325 -9.87 -24.85 9.09
N ASP A 326 -10.44 -25.91 9.70
CA ASP A 326 -11.05 -27.02 8.95
C ASP A 326 -12.25 -26.58 8.10
N LYS A 327 -13.03 -25.60 8.53
CA LYS A 327 -14.12 -25.01 7.75
C LYS A 327 -13.60 -24.18 6.59
N ILE A 328 -12.48 -23.46 6.79
CA ILE A 328 -11.80 -22.72 5.74
C ILE A 328 -11.19 -23.68 4.72
N ASP A 329 -10.55 -24.76 5.18
CA ASP A 329 -10.02 -25.83 4.33
C ASP A 329 -11.13 -26.44 3.44
N GLU A 330 -12.27 -26.78 4.05
CA GLU A 330 -13.45 -27.32 3.36
C GLU A 330 -13.93 -26.37 2.24
N ARG A 331 -14.06 -25.08 2.52
CA ARG A 331 -14.46 -24.06 1.54
C ARG A 331 -13.49 -24.01 0.34
N ILE A 332 -12.19 -24.02 0.62
CA ILE A 332 -11.14 -23.94 -0.43
C ILE A 332 -11.15 -25.20 -1.30
N LEU A 333 -11.28 -26.37 -0.68
CA LEU A 333 -11.32 -27.65 -1.41
C LEU A 333 -12.60 -27.80 -2.23
N ASN A 334 -13.75 -27.39 -1.69
CA ASN A 334 -15.01 -27.35 -2.44
C ASN A 334 -14.96 -26.41 -3.63
N PHE A 335 -14.30 -25.26 -3.49
CA PHE A 335 -14.08 -24.37 -4.62
C PHE A 335 -13.21 -25.03 -5.69
N LYS A 336 -12.10 -25.68 -5.30
CA LYS A 336 -11.22 -26.39 -6.23
C LYS A 336 -11.99 -27.44 -7.04
N SER A 337 -12.78 -28.28 -6.38
CA SER A 337 -13.58 -29.34 -7.02
C SER A 337 -14.69 -28.83 -7.92
N SER A 338 -15.23 -27.62 -7.67
CA SER A 338 -16.30 -27.02 -8.47
C SER A 338 -15.79 -26.16 -9.64
N MET A 339 -14.49 -25.90 -9.75
CA MET A 339 -13.97 -24.99 -10.79
C MET A 339 -14.33 -25.40 -12.23
N ASN A 340 -14.41 -26.70 -12.51
CA ASN A 340 -14.74 -27.24 -13.83
C ASN A 340 -16.21 -27.02 -14.24
N THR A 341 -17.09 -26.69 -13.30
CA THR A 341 -18.49 -26.35 -13.54
C THR A 341 -18.76 -24.86 -13.62
N MET A 342 -17.74 -24.03 -13.29
CA MET A 342 -17.89 -22.57 -13.32
C MET A 342 -17.82 -22.00 -14.73
N PRO A 343 -18.47 -20.86 -14.99
CA PRO A 343 -18.28 -20.13 -16.23
C PRO A 343 -16.80 -19.80 -16.45
N ILE A 344 -16.27 -20.05 -17.65
CA ILE A 344 -14.86 -19.80 -18.00
C ILE A 344 -14.46 -18.36 -17.70
N ASP A 345 -15.35 -17.41 -17.97
CA ASP A 345 -15.14 -15.98 -17.69
C ASP A 345 -14.86 -15.66 -16.22
N SER A 346 -15.41 -16.45 -15.30
CA SER A 346 -15.25 -16.24 -13.86
C SER A 346 -13.90 -16.72 -13.31
N ILE A 347 -13.25 -17.64 -14.00
CA ILE A 347 -11.97 -18.27 -13.60
C ILE A 347 -10.78 -17.85 -14.46
N SER A 348 -11.03 -17.24 -15.63
CA SER A 348 -9.99 -16.76 -16.55
C SER A 348 -9.26 -15.53 -15.99
N MET A 349 -7.97 -15.39 -16.34
CA MET A 349 -7.13 -14.27 -15.94
C MET A 349 -7.37 -13.05 -16.84
N PRO A 350 -7.96 -11.95 -16.34
CA PRO A 350 -8.06 -10.71 -17.10
C PRO A 350 -6.71 -9.97 -17.09
N THR A 351 -6.21 -9.59 -18.27
CA THR A 351 -4.88 -8.93 -18.36
C THR A 351 -4.84 -7.96 -19.55
N GLY A 352 -4.20 -6.81 -19.37
CA GLY A 352 -3.86 -5.91 -20.48
C GLY A 352 -2.60 -6.39 -21.21
N VAL A 353 -2.64 -6.44 -22.53
CA VAL A 353 -1.51 -6.89 -23.35
C VAL A 353 -0.64 -5.70 -23.73
N LYS A 354 0.67 -5.81 -23.55
CA LYS A 354 1.65 -4.78 -23.96
C LYS A 354 2.79 -5.42 -24.78
N ASN A 355 3.27 -4.68 -25.78
CA ASN A 355 4.49 -5.03 -26.51
C ASN A 355 4.50 -6.43 -27.14
N LEU A 356 3.39 -6.87 -27.76
CA LEU A 356 3.30 -8.19 -28.40
C LEU A 356 4.51 -8.53 -29.27
N LYS A 357 4.91 -7.60 -30.16
CA LYS A 357 6.02 -7.78 -31.10
C LYS A 357 7.39 -7.98 -30.43
N LYS A 358 7.58 -7.50 -29.21
CA LYS A 358 8.87 -7.57 -28.51
C LYS A 358 9.30 -9.01 -28.21
N TYR A 359 8.35 -9.89 -27.97
CA TYR A 359 8.57 -11.26 -27.47
C TYR A 359 8.40 -12.34 -28.54
N VAL A 360 8.03 -11.93 -29.76
CA VAL A 360 7.82 -12.85 -30.89
C VAL A 360 9.14 -13.00 -31.65
N GLU A 361 9.49 -14.24 -32.00
CA GLU A 361 10.54 -14.53 -32.99
C GLU A 361 9.97 -14.48 -34.40
N LYS A 362 10.84 -14.21 -35.41
CA LYS A 362 10.39 -14.22 -36.81
C LYS A 362 9.88 -15.59 -37.18
N LYS A 363 8.61 -15.69 -37.58
CA LYS A 363 7.98 -16.92 -38.06
C LYS A 363 8.62 -17.35 -39.37
N THR A 364 9.10 -18.58 -39.47
CA THR A 364 9.58 -19.16 -40.72
C THR A 364 8.39 -19.66 -41.55
N LYS A 365 8.55 -19.74 -42.91
CA LYS A 365 7.46 -20.10 -43.83
C LYS A 365 6.77 -21.46 -43.51
N ASN A 366 7.45 -22.35 -42.79
CA ASN A 366 6.94 -23.70 -42.47
C ASN A 366 6.38 -23.83 -41.04
N GLN A 367 6.37 -22.77 -40.23
CA GLN A 367 5.85 -22.82 -38.86
C GLN A 367 4.38 -22.46 -38.81
N LYS A 368 3.53 -23.38 -38.28
CA LYS A 368 2.11 -23.14 -38.06
C LYS A 368 1.87 -22.15 -36.92
N PHE A 369 2.67 -22.20 -35.87
CA PHE A 369 2.56 -21.35 -34.68
C PHE A 369 3.80 -20.51 -34.46
N THR A 370 3.61 -19.35 -33.85
CA THR A 370 4.67 -18.39 -33.52
C THR A 370 5.54 -18.94 -32.39
N THR A 371 6.86 -18.81 -32.53
CA THR A 371 7.83 -19.09 -31.46
C THR A 371 8.12 -17.84 -30.64
N PHE A 372 8.49 -18.04 -29.37
CA PHE A 372 8.67 -16.97 -28.42
C PHE A 372 10.09 -16.89 -27.91
N LYS A 373 10.56 -15.67 -27.71
CA LYS A 373 11.82 -15.40 -27.03
C LYS A 373 11.74 -15.85 -25.57
N SER A 374 12.89 -16.21 -25.01
CA SER A 374 12.99 -16.53 -23.58
C SER A 374 12.44 -15.38 -22.72
N GLY A 375 11.72 -15.72 -21.67
CA GLY A 375 11.10 -14.74 -20.77
C GLY A 375 9.80 -14.09 -21.29
N ALA A 376 9.23 -14.57 -22.39
CA ALA A 376 7.94 -14.08 -22.88
C ALA A 376 6.84 -14.33 -21.83
N PRO A 377 6.09 -13.27 -21.39
CA PRO A 377 5.01 -13.43 -20.42
C PRO A 377 3.89 -14.31 -20.98
N ILE A 378 3.27 -15.11 -20.10
CA ILE A 378 2.24 -16.07 -20.50
C ILE A 378 1.04 -15.43 -21.20
N HIS A 379 0.57 -14.25 -20.72
CA HIS A 379 -0.53 -13.53 -21.35
C HIS A 379 -0.19 -13.01 -22.76
N VAL A 380 1.09 -12.71 -23.03
CA VAL A 380 1.55 -12.37 -24.39
C VAL A 380 1.52 -13.60 -25.28
N LYS A 381 2.02 -14.76 -24.78
CA LYS A 381 1.94 -16.03 -25.50
C LYS A 381 0.48 -16.37 -25.80
N SER A 382 -0.41 -16.23 -24.81
CA SER A 382 -1.85 -16.50 -24.97
C SER A 382 -2.50 -15.66 -26.06
N ALA A 383 -2.18 -14.34 -26.10
CA ALA A 383 -2.69 -13.42 -27.10
C ALA A 383 -2.17 -13.74 -28.51
N VAL A 384 -0.90 -14.10 -28.64
CA VAL A 384 -0.32 -14.50 -29.94
C VAL A 384 -0.90 -15.83 -30.40
N ASN A 385 -1.08 -16.81 -29.49
CA ASN A 385 -1.71 -18.09 -29.80
C ASN A 385 -3.15 -17.89 -30.31
N TYR A 386 -3.91 -16.95 -29.73
CA TYR A 386 -5.22 -16.58 -30.27
C TYR A 386 -5.13 -16.11 -31.72
N ASN A 387 -4.19 -15.22 -32.03
CA ASN A 387 -3.98 -14.71 -33.36
C ASN A 387 -3.55 -15.79 -34.36
N ASP A 388 -2.70 -16.73 -33.94
CA ASP A 388 -2.30 -17.88 -34.74
C ASP A 388 -3.50 -18.84 -34.98
N LEU A 389 -4.38 -19.02 -33.99
CA LEU A 389 -5.59 -19.84 -34.13
C LEU A 389 -6.63 -19.24 -35.07
N LEU A 390 -6.75 -17.91 -35.17
CA LEU A 390 -7.58 -17.27 -36.18
C LEU A 390 -7.16 -17.69 -37.61
N LEU A 391 -5.85 -17.82 -37.83
CA LEU A 391 -5.32 -18.31 -39.11
C LEU A 391 -5.51 -19.81 -39.28
N HIS A 392 -5.28 -20.57 -38.20
CA HIS A 392 -5.39 -22.03 -38.21
C HIS A 392 -6.81 -22.53 -38.50
N PHE A 393 -7.82 -21.85 -37.95
CA PHE A 393 -9.24 -22.14 -38.16
C PHE A 393 -9.84 -21.42 -39.39
N GLU A 394 -9.01 -20.66 -40.13
CA GLU A 394 -9.43 -19.90 -41.33
C GLU A 394 -10.49 -18.83 -41.09
N VAL A 395 -10.60 -18.34 -39.87
CA VAL A 395 -11.60 -17.32 -39.45
C VAL A 395 -11.02 -15.89 -39.34
N SER A 396 -9.79 -15.68 -39.72
CA SER A 396 -9.06 -14.41 -39.57
C SER A 396 -9.66 -13.23 -40.37
N LYS A 397 -10.52 -13.52 -41.39
CA LYS A 397 -11.26 -12.49 -42.12
C LYS A 397 -12.50 -11.98 -41.39
N GLN A 398 -13.00 -12.77 -40.44
CA GLN A 398 -14.26 -12.49 -39.71
C GLN A 398 -13.99 -11.87 -38.33
N TYR A 399 -12.84 -12.15 -37.75
CA TYR A 399 -12.48 -11.76 -36.38
C TYR A 399 -11.21 -10.95 -36.33
N LEU A 400 -11.20 -9.92 -35.49
CA LEU A 400 -10.05 -9.04 -35.29
C LEU A 400 -8.95 -9.73 -34.46
N TYR A 401 -7.72 -9.55 -34.86
CA TYR A 401 -6.56 -9.94 -34.07
C TYR A 401 -6.51 -9.20 -32.72
N ILE A 402 -5.96 -9.86 -31.69
CA ILE A 402 -5.59 -9.16 -30.45
C ILE A 402 -4.38 -8.29 -30.75
N SER A 403 -4.46 -7.02 -30.40
CA SER A 403 -3.40 -6.02 -30.55
C SER A 403 -2.82 -5.56 -29.20
N SER A 404 -1.73 -4.78 -29.27
CA SER A 404 -1.16 -4.17 -28.05
C SER A 404 -2.16 -3.13 -27.48
N ALA A 405 -2.20 -3.02 -26.13
CA ALA A 405 -3.10 -2.22 -25.32
C ALA A 405 -4.53 -2.79 -25.14
N GLU A 406 -4.87 -3.90 -25.76
CA GLU A 406 -6.16 -4.54 -25.51
C GLU A 406 -6.20 -5.27 -24.15
N LYS A 407 -7.39 -5.34 -23.57
CA LYS A 407 -7.70 -6.20 -22.42
C LYS A 407 -8.20 -7.55 -22.94
N ILE A 408 -7.60 -8.61 -22.42
CA ILE A 408 -7.96 -9.99 -22.76
C ILE A 408 -8.24 -10.78 -21.49
N LYS A 409 -8.88 -11.94 -21.68
CA LYS A 409 -8.93 -13.03 -20.71
C LYS A 409 -8.10 -14.19 -21.25
N TRP A 410 -7.46 -14.96 -20.37
CA TRP A 410 -6.67 -16.10 -20.81
C TRP A 410 -6.69 -17.23 -19.79
N VAL A 411 -6.43 -18.45 -20.27
CA VAL A 411 -6.40 -19.68 -19.49
C VAL A 411 -5.15 -20.50 -19.79
N TYR A 412 -4.74 -21.35 -18.87
CA TYR A 412 -3.79 -22.44 -19.14
C TYR A 412 -4.50 -23.59 -19.83
N LEU A 413 -3.78 -24.32 -20.66
CA LEU A 413 -4.26 -25.51 -21.36
C LEU A 413 -3.46 -26.74 -20.93
N THR A 414 -4.14 -27.88 -20.88
CA THR A 414 -3.56 -29.22 -20.76
C THR A 414 -2.80 -29.59 -22.03
N LYS A 415 -2.16 -30.76 -22.06
CA LYS A 415 -1.55 -31.29 -23.28
C LYS A 415 -2.61 -31.39 -24.38
N ASN A 416 -2.34 -30.78 -25.52
CA ASN A 416 -3.29 -30.64 -26.63
C ASN A 416 -2.60 -30.83 -27.98
N PRO A 417 -3.34 -31.11 -29.08
CA PRO A 417 -2.79 -31.41 -30.40
C PRO A 417 -1.91 -30.32 -31.01
N LEU A 418 -2.14 -29.05 -30.60
CA LEU A 418 -1.41 -27.89 -31.13
C LEU A 418 -0.17 -27.54 -30.32
N GLY A 419 0.03 -28.18 -29.17
CA GLY A 419 1.20 -27.98 -28.32
C GLY A 419 1.28 -26.59 -27.66
N ILE A 420 0.17 -25.85 -27.59
CA ILE A 420 0.10 -24.53 -26.93
C ILE A 420 -0.23 -24.68 -25.45
N GLU A 421 0.48 -23.91 -24.59
CA GLU A 421 0.34 -24.02 -23.12
C GLU A 421 -0.72 -23.09 -22.54
N SER A 422 -1.21 -22.12 -23.31
CA SER A 422 -2.19 -21.11 -22.87
C SER A 422 -2.87 -20.46 -24.06
N LEU A 423 -4.08 -19.98 -23.86
CA LEU A 423 -4.87 -19.36 -24.91
C LEU A 423 -5.65 -18.18 -24.34
N ALA A 424 -5.66 -17.08 -25.10
CA ALA A 424 -6.48 -15.91 -24.80
C ALA A 424 -7.81 -15.93 -25.57
N TYR A 425 -8.72 -15.11 -25.11
CA TYR A 425 -9.94 -14.71 -25.79
C TYR A 425 -10.33 -13.31 -25.34
N LYS A 426 -11.17 -12.63 -26.12
CA LYS A 426 -11.57 -11.23 -25.84
C LYS A 426 -12.71 -11.15 -24.82
N GLY A 427 -13.60 -12.16 -24.82
CA GLY A 427 -14.82 -12.20 -24.00
C GLY A 427 -16.02 -11.53 -24.68
N TYR A 428 -15.85 -11.12 -25.93
CA TYR A 428 -16.87 -10.62 -26.84
C TYR A 428 -16.45 -10.97 -28.26
N GLU A 429 -17.42 -11.39 -29.12
CA GLU A 429 -17.15 -11.69 -30.54
C GLU A 429 -15.95 -12.62 -30.79
N ASP A 430 -15.78 -13.65 -29.94
CA ASP A 430 -14.75 -14.66 -30.12
C ASP A 430 -15.25 -15.79 -31.04
N PRO A 431 -14.35 -16.38 -31.88
CA PRO A 431 -14.72 -17.54 -32.71
C PRO A 431 -15.20 -18.72 -31.86
N LYS A 432 -16.22 -19.40 -32.30
CA LYS A 432 -16.74 -20.60 -31.62
C LYS A 432 -15.69 -21.70 -31.52
N GLU A 433 -14.86 -21.84 -32.53
CA GLU A 433 -13.75 -22.80 -32.61
C GLU A 433 -12.74 -22.57 -31.50
N ILE A 434 -12.38 -21.31 -31.24
CA ILE A 434 -11.45 -20.95 -30.16
C ILE A 434 -12.08 -21.20 -28.79
N LEU A 435 -13.35 -20.78 -28.59
CA LEU A 435 -14.06 -21.02 -27.33
C LEU A 435 -14.25 -22.52 -27.07
N GLN A 436 -14.51 -23.32 -28.11
CA GLN A 436 -14.60 -24.76 -27.99
C GLN A 436 -13.25 -25.38 -27.64
N TYR A 437 -12.18 -24.94 -28.29
CA TYR A 437 -10.82 -25.39 -27.98
C TYR A 437 -10.42 -25.09 -26.52
N ILE A 438 -10.81 -23.93 -25.99
CA ILE A 438 -10.63 -23.63 -24.56
C ILE A 438 -11.40 -24.62 -23.69
N ARG A 439 -12.67 -24.91 -23.98
CA ARG A 439 -13.49 -25.85 -23.18
C ARG A 439 -12.90 -27.25 -23.17
N ASP A 440 -12.36 -27.71 -24.31
CA ASP A 440 -11.83 -29.05 -24.46
C ASP A 440 -10.48 -29.26 -23.74
N TYR A 441 -9.69 -28.19 -23.61
CA TYR A 441 -8.31 -28.29 -23.14
C TYR A 441 -7.95 -27.42 -21.95
N ILE A 442 -8.88 -26.69 -21.31
CA ILE A 442 -8.58 -25.87 -20.13
C ILE A 442 -7.99 -26.71 -19.00
N ASP A 443 -6.88 -26.24 -18.41
CA ASP A 443 -6.18 -26.88 -17.30
C ASP A 443 -6.65 -26.27 -15.97
N TYR A 444 -7.73 -26.79 -15.41
CA TYR A 444 -8.31 -26.32 -14.16
C TYR A 444 -7.34 -26.44 -12.97
N ASP A 445 -6.56 -27.51 -12.90
CA ASP A 445 -5.57 -27.70 -11.83
C ASP A 445 -4.48 -26.63 -11.89
N LYS A 446 -3.93 -26.38 -13.07
CA LYS A 446 -2.93 -25.34 -13.27
C LYS A 446 -3.50 -23.93 -13.07
N MET A 447 -4.76 -23.70 -13.49
CA MET A 447 -5.48 -22.44 -13.17
C MET A 447 -5.59 -22.25 -11.66
N TYR A 448 -6.01 -23.28 -10.91
CA TYR A 448 -6.08 -23.23 -9.45
C TYR A 448 -4.70 -22.98 -8.83
N ASP A 449 -3.71 -23.80 -9.15
CA ASP A 449 -2.39 -23.76 -8.51
C ASP A 449 -1.65 -22.44 -8.76
N LYS A 450 -1.64 -21.97 -10.01
CA LYS A 450 -0.88 -20.76 -10.39
C LYS A 450 -1.58 -19.47 -10.01
N ASN A 451 -2.88 -19.43 -10.13
CA ASN A 451 -3.64 -18.18 -9.97
C ASN A 451 -4.17 -18.01 -8.53
N LEU A 452 -4.61 -19.07 -7.87
CA LEU A 452 -5.32 -18.99 -6.60
C LEU A 452 -4.54 -19.58 -5.41
N PHE A 453 -4.08 -20.83 -5.51
CA PHE A 453 -3.49 -21.56 -4.37
C PHE A 453 -2.32 -20.80 -3.73
N ARG A 454 -1.43 -20.23 -4.53
CA ARG A 454 -0.32 -19.41 -4.02
C ARG A 454 -0.79 -18.18 -3.22
N LYS A 455 -1.95 -17.63 -3.54
CA LYS A 455 -2.53 -16.48 -2.81
C LYS A 455 -3.15 -16.91 -1.49
N ILE A 456 -3.79 -18.06 -1.47
CA ILE A 456 -4.31 -18.70 -0.26
C ILE A 456 -3.16 -19.03 0.70
N MET A 457 -2.08 -19.61 0.19
CA MET A 457 -0.91 -19.95 1.01
C MET A 457 -0.29 -18.75 1.73
N MET A 458 -0.40 -17.54 1.18
CA MET A 458 0.06 -16.34 1.90
C MET A 458 -0.75 -16.06 3.18
N PHE A 459 -2.06 -16.37 3.20
CA PHE A 459 -2.89 -16.25 4.40
C PHE A 459 -2.52 -17.34 5.40
N TYR A 460 -2.33 -18.58 4.92
CA TYR A 460 -1.94 -19.73 5.74
C TYR A 460 -0.58 -19.53 6.39
N GLU A 461 0.41 -19.06 5.63
CA GLU A 461 1.74 -18.71 6.15
C GLU A 461 1.67 -17.62 7.22
N ALA A 462 0.86 -16.58 7.00
CA ALA A 462 0.68 -15.52 7.99
C ALA A 462 0.03 -16.03 9.28
N MET A 463 -0.86 -17.04 9.18
CA MET A 463 -1.52 -17.69 10.32
C MET A 463 -0.70 -18.83 10.93
N GLY A 464 0.46 -19.19 10.36
CA GLY A 464 1.24 -20.36 10.77
C GLY A 464 0.52 -21.69 10.50
N TRP A 465 -0.39 -21.72 9.53
CA TRP A 465 -1.16 -22.92 9.17
C TRP A 465 -0.46 -23.75 8.10
N THR A 466 -0.63 -25.07 8.18
CA THR A 466 -0.29 -25.98 7.07
C THR A 466 -1.32 -25.84 5.95
N GLN A 467 -0.94 -26.23 4.72
CA GLN A 467 -1.83 -26.19 3.55
C GLN A 467 -3.20 -26.86 3.80
N PRO A 468 -4.24 -26.49 3.05
CA PRO A 468 -5.55 -27.12 3.15
C PRO A 468 -5.49 -28.62 2.95
N VAL A 469 -6.10 -29.38 3.88
CA VAL A 469 -6.16 -30.86 3.82
C VAL A 469 -7.60 -31.31 3.98
N ASN A 470 -8.00 -32.34 3.23
CA ASN A 470 -9.29 -32.98 3.41
C ASN A 470 -9.17 -34.03 4.54
N LYS A 471 -9.81 -33.78 5.67
CA LYS A 471 -9.81 -34.71 6.82
C LYS A 471 -10.39 -36.09 6.49
N GLN A 472 -11.31 -36.20 5.51
CA GLN A 472 -11.89 -37.47 5.10
C GLN A 472 -10.84 -38.43 4.49
N PHE A 473 -9.81 -37.93 3.80
CA PHE A 473 -8.75 -38.75 3.23
C PHE A 473 -7.69 -39.24 4.24
N THR A 474 -7.67 -38.66 5.44
CA THR A 474 -6.66 -39.03 6.46
C THR A 474 -7.08 -40.28 7.27
N LEU A 475 -8.36 -40.58 7.34
CA LEU A 475 -8.89 -41.74 8.05
C LEU A 475 -8.88 -43.03 7.18
N GLU A 476 -9.06 -42.91 5.85
CA GLU A 476 -9.02 -44.05 4.92
C GLU A 476 -7.61 -44.62 4.66
N ARG A 477 -6.54 -43.98 5.14
CA ARG A 477 -5.16 -44.49 5.08
C ARG A 477 -4.75 -45.28 6.34
N PHE A 478 -5.59 -45.37 7.33
CA PHE A 478 -5.35 -46.07 8.60
C PHE A 478 -6.24 -47.31 8.81
N PHE A 479 -7.08 -47.65 7.80
CA PHE A 479 -7.83 -48.89 7.76
C PHE A 479 -7.50 -49.69 6.49
#